data_c2b1d9bcdbca487cecefcb30a97dc52b
#
_entry.id   c2b1d9bcdbca487cecefcb30a97dc52b
#
_cell.length_a   1.000
_cell.length_b   1.000
_cell.length_c   1.000
_cell.angle_alpha   90.00
_cell.angle_beta   90.00
_cell.angle_gamma   90.00
#
_symmetry.space_group_name_H-M   'P 1'
#
loop_
_entity.id
_entity.type
_entity.pdbx_description
1 polymer ?
#
loop_
_entity_poly.entity_id
_entity_poly.type
_entity_poly.pdbx_seq_one_letter_code
_entity_poly.pdbx_strand_id
1 'polypeptide(L)'
;MATLNVTEIAQYHAQGYLVPGFRLPAARIDYLRAMLDQLIRDNPGVRPEKLVSAHIEGQGKNGDSGKNDEGVKGNQAFLDLAMEPEILDMVEQLIGPDIILWGCHVFCKPAGDGHETPWHQDGHYWPMRPLATCTVWVALDESTTENGCLRVIPASHAAKITHPHLLEDR
;
A
#
# COMPACT_ATOMS: atom_id res chain seq x y z
N MET A 1 6.58 19.94 8.42
CA MET A 1 5.88 18.83 9.10
C MET A 1 4.45 18.80 8.60
N ALA A 2 4.04 17.72 7.96
CA ALA A 2 2.64 17.50 7.63
C ALA A 2 1.95 17.02 8.90
N THR A 3 0.93 17.74 9.35
CA THR A 3 0.23 17.40 10.59
C THR A 3 -1.24 17.20 10.31
N LEU A 4 -1.79 16.10 10.82
CA LEU A 4 -3.23 15.91 10.89
C LEU A 4 -3.82 16.79 11.97
N ASN A 5 -4.97 17.35 11.71
CA ASN A 5 -5.72 18.08 12.73
C ASN A 5 -6.53 17.10 13.61
N VAL A 6 -7.05 17.60 14.73
CA VAL A 6 -7.80 16.79 15.70
C VAL A 6 -9.01 16.10 15.08
N THR A 7 -9.68 16.76 14.14
CA THR A 7 -10.86 16.20 13.44
C THR A 7 -10.47 15.04 12.53
N GLU A 8 -9.35 15.16 11.79
CA GLU A 8 -8.83 14.10 10.93
C GLU A 8 -8.42 12.88 11.74
N ILE A 9 -7.72 13.07 12.87
CA ILE A 9 -7.35 11.98 13.79
C ILE A 9 -8.61 11.28 14.34
N ALA A 10 -9.59 12.07 14.81
CA ALA A 10 -10.87 11.53 15.29
C ALA A 10 -11.63 10.77 14.20
N GLN A 11 -11.63 11.26 12.96
CA GLN A 11 -12.23 10.58 11.82
C GLN A 11 -11.55 9.23 11.57
N TYR A 12 -10.22 9.18 11.54
CA TYR A 12 -9.48 7.93 11.35
C TYR A 12 -9.87 6.88 12.39
N HIS A 13 -9.87 7.25 13.67
CA HIS A 13 -10.24 6.31 14.73
C HIS A 13 -11.70 5.88 14.68
N ALA A 14 -12.61 6.74 14.25
CA ALA A 14 -14.04 6.42 14.15
C ALA A 14 -14.37 5.60 12.89
N GLN A 15 -13.77 5.95 11.76
CA GLN A 15 -14.13 5.37 10.46
C GLN A 15 -13.17 4.27 9.99
N GLY A 16 -11.94 4.20 10.55
CA GLY A 16 -10.90 3.26 10.14
C GLY A 16 -10.12 3.69 8.89
N TYR A 17 -10.40 4.86 8.36
CA TYR A 17 -9.66 5.45 7.25
C TYR A 17 -9.73 6.97 7.27
N LEU A 18 -8.79 7.59 6.57
CA LEU A 18 -8.71 9.02 6.37
C LEU A 18 -8.16 9.32 4.99
N VAL A 19 -8.70 10.34 4.33
CA VAL A 19 -8.08 10.97 3.15
C VAL A 19 -7.60 12.36 3.59
N PRO A 20 -6.32 12.50 3.97
CA PRO A 20 -5.80 13.77 4.48
C PRO A 20 -5.75 14.84 3.38
N GLY A 21 -5.66 16.11 3.79
CA GLY A 21 -5.45 17.22 2.87
C GLY A 21 -4.05 17.25 2.23
N PHE A 22 -3.10 16.49 2.76
CA PHE A 22 -1.72 16.41 2.25
C PHE A 22 -1.68 15.85 0.83
N ARG A 23 -0.78 16.42 0.02
CA ARG A 23 -0.50 15.93 -1.34
C ARG A 23 1.00 15.97 -1.58
N LEU A 24 1.53 14.90 -2.16
CA LEU A 24 2.90 14.91 -2.66
C LEU A 24 3.04 15.94 -3.80
N PRO A 25 4.18 16.63 -3.91
CA PRO A 25 4.43 17.54 -5.02
C PRO A 25 4.31 16.82 -6.38
N ALA A 26 3.79 17.50 -7.39
CA ALA A 26 3.62 16.91 -8.73
C ALA A 26 4.93 16.31 -9.28
N ALA A 27 6.05 17.02 -9.13
CA ALA A 27 7.35 16.52 -9.56
C ALA A 27 7.75 15.21 -8.85
N ARG A 28 7.32 15.01 -7.59
CA ARG A 28 7.55 13.77 -6.86
C ARG A 28 6.73 12.62 -7.45
N ILE A 29 5.47 12.89 -7.78
CA ILE A 29 4.59 11.92 -8.44
C ILE A 29 5.15 11.53 -9.82
N ASP A 30 5.58 12.50 -10.63
CA ASP A 30 6.16 12.25 -11.95
C ASP A 30 7.43 11.40 -11.85
N TYR A 31 8.27 11.69 -10.86
CA TYR A 31 9.45 10.86 -10.57
C TYR A 31 9.05 9.42 -10.20
N LEU A 32 8.08 9.24 -9.31
CA LEU A 32 7.63 7.91 -8.89
C LEU A 32 6.99 7.12 -10.03
N ARG A 33 6.28 7.77 -10.95
CA ARG A 33 5.78 7.15 -12.19
C ARG A 33 6.93 6.64 -13.07
N ALA A 34 7.95 7.47 -13.27
CA ALA A 34 9.13 7.04 -14.03
C ALA A 34 9.86 5.86 -13.36
N MET A 35 9.91 5.82 -12.03
CA MET A 35 10.48 4.71 -11.27
C MET A 35 9.59 3.46 -11.32
N LEU A 36 8.27 3.60 -11.40
CA LEU A 36 7.35 2.49 -11.64
C LEU A 36 7.58 1.87 -13.02
N ASP A 37 7.69 2.70 -14.05
CA ASP A 37 8.03 2.23 -15.41
C ASP A 37 9.36 1.48 -15.43
N GLN A 38 10.36 1.95 -14.65
CA GLN A 38 11.64 1.27 -14.51
C GLN A 38 11.48 -0.06 -13.78
N LEU A 39 10.70 -0.09 -12.68
CA LEU A 39 10.42 -1.30 -11.91
C LEU A 39 9.79 -2.38 -12.80
N ILE A 40 8.83 -2.01 -13.65
CA ILE A 40 8.18 -2.93 -14.60
C ILE A 40 9.22 -3.47 -15.61
N ARG A 41 10.05 -2.60 -16.18
CA ARG A 41 11.10 -3.01 -17.12
C ARG A 41 12.15 -3.93 -16.50
N ASP A 42 12.50 -3.71 -15.25
CA ASP A 42 13.53 -4.49 -14.54
C ASP A 42 13.01 -5.87 -14.09
N ASN A 43 11.70 -6.07 -14.13
CA ASN A 43 11.04 -7.32 -13.75
C ASN A 43 10.24 -7.94 -14.90
N PRO A 44 10.86 -8.26 -16.03
CA PRO A 44 10.17 -8.83 -17.17
C PRO A 44 9.56 -10.20 -16.80
N GLY A 45 8.27 -10.35 -17.07
CA GLY A 45 7.54 -11.58 -16.76
C GLY A 45 6.90 -11.60 -15.37
N VAL A 46 7.08 -10.55 -14.56
CA VAL A 46 6.24 -10.29 -13.39
C VAL A 46 5.03 -9.48 -13.86
N ARG A 47 3.83 -9.96 -13.56
CA ARG A 47 2.61 -9.22 -13.90
C ARG A 47 2.55 -7.92 -13.06
N PRO A 48 2.13 -6.79 -13.64
CA PRO A 48 2.07 -5.51 -12.92
C PRO A 48 1.26 -5.56 -11.62
N GLU A 49 0.27 -6.44 -11.53
CA GLU A 49 -0.55 -6.64 -10.32
C GLU A 49 0.20 -7.37 -9.19
N LYS A 50 1.41 -7.88 -9.47
CA LYS A 50 2.23 -8.65 -8.52
C LYS A 50 3.54 -7.97 -8.18
N LEU A 51 3.57 -6.65 -8.20
CA LEU A 51 4.74 -5.85 -7.83
C LEU A 51 4.84 -5.69 -6.30
N VAL A 52 5.09 -6.79 -5.62
CA VAL A 52 5.23 -6.83 -4.15
C VAL A 52 6.67 -6.58 -3.72
N SER A 53 6.85 -6.02 -2.52
CA SER A 53 8.17 -5.70 -1.96
C SER A 53 9.01 -4.74 -2.81
N ALA A 54 8.35 -3.79 -3.47
CA ALA A 54 8.98 -2.83 -4.40
C ALA A 54 10.09 -1.97 -3.77
N HIS A 55 10.17 -1.90 -2.45
CA HIS A 55 11.16 -1.14 -1.68
C HIS A 55 12.46 -1.90 -1.41
N ILE A 56 12.54 -3.21 -1.72
CA ILE A 56 13.71 -4.03 -1.43
C ILE A 56 14.58 -4.14 -2.68
N GLU A 57 15.64 -3.34 -2.71
CA GLU A 57 16.62 -3.39 -3.77
C GLU A 57 17.36 -4.74 -3.76
N GLY A 58 17.53 -5.34 -4.92
CA GLY A 58 18.25 -6.61 -5.06
C GLY A 58 17.43 -7.89 -4.79
N GLN A 59 16.20 -7.81 -4.34
CA GLN A 59 15.28 -8.94 -4.44
C GLN A 59 14.92 -9.14 -5.92
N GLY A 60 15.25 -10.25 -6.45
CA GLY A 60 14.93 -10.68 -7.80
C GLY A 60 15.09 -12.19 -7.88
N LYS A 61 14.61 -12.80 -8.93
CA LYS A 61 14.54 -14.25 -9.20
C LYS A 61 15.87 -15.04 -9.12
N ASN A 62 16.86 -14.58 -8.41
CA ASN A 62 18.09 -15.32 -8.15
C ASN A 62 18.06 -16.08 -6.83
N GLY A 63 16.93 -16.08 -6.15
CA GLY A 63 16.77 -16.81 -4.91
C GLY A 63 16.31 -18.22 -5.18
N ASP A 64 17.05 -19.17 -4.67
CA ASP A 64 16.74 -20.60 -4.51
C ASP A 64 15.53 -20.82 -3.56
N SER A 65 14.58 -19.93 -3.53
CA SER A 65 13.34 -20.05 -2.78
C SER A 65 12.22 -20.57 -3.68
N GLY A 66 12.37 -21.81 -4.07
CA GLY A 66 11.40 -22.48 -4.93
C GLY A 66 10.04 -22.65 -4.33
N LYS A 67 9.29 -21.60 -4.08
CA LYS A 67 7.83 -21.77 -3.94
C LYS A 67 6.99 -20.50 -4.00
N ASN A 68 7.44 -19.30 -3.97
CA ASN A 68 6.64 -18.10 -4.26
C ASN A 68 7.60 -16.93 -4.49
N ASP A 69 8.09 -16.79 -5.70
CA ASP A 69 8.79 -15.58 -6.15
C ASP A 69 7.81 -14.41 -6.22
N GLU A 70 7.29 -13.99 -5.08
CA GLU A 70 6.40 -12.85 -4.99
C GLU A 70 7.18 -11.53 -4.90
N GLY A 71 8.50 -11.60 -4.73
CA GLY A 71 9.37 -10.43 -4.68
C GLY A 71 9.77 -9.97 -6.07
N VAL A 72 9.89 -8.68 -6.23
CA VAL A 72 10.46 -8.05 -7.43
C VAL A 72 11.85 -7.53 -7.14
N LYS A 73 12.68 -7.32 -8.16
CA LYS A 73 13.88 -6.50 -8.02
C LYS A 73 13.40 -5.08 -7.75
N GLY A 74 13.45 -4.66 -6.50
CA GLY A 74 12.91 -3.40 -6.05
C GLY A 74 13.72 -2.20 -6.50
N ASN A 75 13.24 -1.02 -6.11
CA ASN A 75 13.87 0.26 -6.44
C ASN A 75 13.87 1.14 -5.21
N GLN A 76 15.02 1.77 -4.92
CA GLN A 76 15.20 2.67 -3.78
C GLN A 76 14.14 3.77 -3.68
N ALA A 77 13.62 4.25 -4.82
CA ALA A 77 12.58 5.27 -4.84
C ALA A 77 11.31 4.90 -4.04
N PHE A 78 10.98 3.61 -3.98
CA PHE A 78 9.83 3.14 -3.19
C PHE A 78 10.15 3.01 -1.70
N LEU A 79 11.39 2.73 -1.35
CA LEU A 79 11.83 2.85 0.05
C LEU A 79 11.83 4.31 0.48
N ASP A 80 12.35 5.22 -0.35
CA ASP A 80 12.35 6.65 -0.08
C ASP A 80 10.92 7.20 0.08
N LEU A 81 9.96 6.70 -0.72
CA LEU A 81 8.54 7.02 -0.55
C LEU A 81 7.99 6.53 0.79
N ALA A 82 8.30 5.30 1.18
CA ALA A 82 7.86 4.73 2.45
C ALA A 82 8.49 5.44 3.66
N MET A 83 9.63 6.09 3.47
CA MET A 83 10.36 6.87 4.48
C MET A 83 10.11 8.38 4.36
N GLU A 84 9.15 8.83 3.55
CA GLU A 84 8.81 10.25 3.39
C GLU A 84 8.42 10.87 4.74
N PRO A 85 9.15 11.88 5.24
CA PRO A 85 8.95 12.41 6.58
C PRO A 85 7.52 12.89 6.84
N GLU A 86 6.89 13.53 5.86
CA GLU A 86 5.53 14.03 5.98
C GLU A 86 4.50 12.90 6.11
N ILE A 87 4.75 11.74 5.48
CA ILE A 87 3.91 10.55 5.63
C ILE A 87 4.12 9.95 7.01
N LEU A 88 5.36 9.80 7.44
CA LEU A 88 5.69 9.23 8.76
C LEU A 88 5.16 10.10 9.91
N ASP A 89 5.24 11.43 9.80
CA ASP A 89 4.67 12.36 10.77
C ASP A 89 3.15 12.14 10.95
N MET A 90 2.42 11.91 9.87
CA MET A 90 0.99 11.61 9.93
C MET A 90 0.70 10.22 10.51
N VAL A 91 1.49 9.22 10.14
CA VAL A 91 1.35 7.86 10.68
C VAL A 91 1.63 7.83 12.18
N GLU A 92 2.67 8.54 12.63
CA GLU A 92 2.99 8.68 14.06
C GLU A 92 1.81 9.25 14.86
N GLN A 93 1.10 10.24 14.32
CA GLN A 93 -0.09 10.81 14.97
C GLN A 93 -1.25 9.82 15.10
N LEU A 94 -1.30 8.78 14.25
CA LEU A 94 -2.39 7.79 14.22
C LEU A 94 -2.09 6.55 15.06
N ILE A 95 -0.85 6.05 15.03
CA ILE A 95 -0.48 4.77 15.68
C ILE A 95 0.67 4.88 16.69
N GLY A 96 1.22 6.08 16.89
CA GLY A 96 2.36 6.32 17.81
C GLY A 96 3.71 6.26 17.13
N PRO A 97 4.80 6.60 17.87
CA PRO A 97 6.12 6.82 17.31
C PRO A 97 6.89 5.55 16.96
N ASP A 98 6.52 4.41 17.51
CA ASP A 98 7.23 3.14 17.30
C ASP A 98 6.76 2.48 16.01
N ILE A 99 7.26 2.97 14.87
CA ILE A 99 6.83 2.57 13.53
C ILE A 99 7.83 1.60 12.91
N ILE A 100 7.34 0.51 12.35
CA ILE A 100 8.10 -0.44 11.56
C ILE A 100 7.46 -0.55 10.17
N LEU A 101 8.24 -0.39 9.12
CA LEU A 101 7.79 -0.67 7.76
C LEU A 101 7.63 -2.18 7.57
N TRP A 102 6.39 -2.62 7.42
CA TRP A 102 6.07 -4.03 7.14
C TRP A 102 6.27 -4.40 5.68
N GLY A 103 5.87 -3.55 4.77
CA GLY A 103 6.01 -3.78 3.35
C GLY A 103 5.60 -2.59 2.51
N CYS A 104 6.02 -2.61 1.26
CA CYS A 104 5.61 -1.64 0.26
C CYS A 104 5.29 -2.39 -1.03
N HIS A 105 4.05 -2.26 -1.50
CA HIS A 105 3.54 -2.94 -2.67
C HIS A 105 3.01 -1.92 -3.68
N VAL A 106 3.16 -2.22 -4.96
CA VAL A 106 2.53 -1.44 -6.02
C VAL A 106 1.33 -2.21 -6.56
N PHE A 107 0.17 -1.60 -6.52
CA PHE A 107 -1.05 -2.12 -7.11
C PHE A 107 -1.25 -1.45 -8.47
N CYS A 108 -0.93 -2.17 -9.53
CA CYS A 108 -1.10 -1.72 -10.89
C CYS A 108 -2.22 -2.50 -11.57
N LYS A 109 -3.22 -1.79 -12.08
CA LYS A 109 -4.33 -2.39 -12.83
C LYS A 109 -4.20 -2.01 -14.30
N PRO A 110 -3.81 -2.95 -15.18
CA PRO A 110 -3.73 -2.67 -16.61
C PRO A 110 -5.08 -2.27 -17.19
N ALA A 111 -5.07 -1.38 -18.16
CA ALA A 111 -6.28 -0.98 -18.87
C ALA A 111 -6.90 -2.18 -19.60
N GLY A 112 -8.18 -2.42 -19.39
CA GLY A 112 -8.96 -3.45 -20.07
C GLY A 112 -8.79 -4.88 -19.54
N ASP A 113 -7.77 -5.15 -18.71
CA ASP A 113 -7.46 -6.50 -18.18
C ASP A 113 -7.23 -6.48 -16.65
N GLY A 114 -7.54 -5.38 -16.01
CA GLY A 114 -7.40 -5.24 -14.57
C GLY A 114 -8.49 -6.02 -13.81
N HIS A 115 -8.06 -6.87 -12.87
CA HIS A 115 -8.98 -7.58 -11.99
C HIS A 115 -9.27 -6.78 -10.73
N GLU A 116 -10.48 -6.94 -10.19
CA GLU A 116 -10.78 -6.41 -8.87
C GLU A 116 -10.02 -7.19 -7.78
N THR A 117 -9.64 -6.50 -6.72
CA THR A 117 -9.17 -7.14 -5.49
C THR A 117 -10.39 -7.37 -4.60
N PRO A 118 -10.70 -8.61 -4.21
CA PRO A 118 -11.85 -8.91 -3.36
C PRO A 118 -11.80 -8.15 -2.02
N TRP A 119 -12.95 -7.94 -1.42
CA TRP A 119 -13.04 -7.37 -0.08
C TRP A 119 -12.29 -8.23 0.93
N HIS A 120 -11.39 -7.62 1.68
CA HIS A 120 -10.57 -8.31 2.66
C HIS A 120 -10.20 -7.37 3.82
N GLN A 121 -9.59 -7.95 4.84
CA GLN A 121 -8.92 -7.23 5.92
C GLN A 121 -7.45 -7.66 5.91
N ASP A 122 -6.52 -6.73 5.77
CA ASP A 122 -5.08 -7.01 5.74
C ASP A 122 -4.63 -7.83 6.94
N GLY A 123 -5.14 -7.49 8.12
CA GLY A 123 -4.82 -8.20 9.37
C GLY A 123 -5.20 -9.68 9.40
N HIS A 124 -6.03 -10.15 8.44
CA HIS A 124 -6.31 -11.58 8.27
C HIS A 124 -5.07 -12.36 7.83
N TYR A 125 -4.27 -11.73 6.99
CA TYR A 125 -3.08 -12.36 6.36
C TYR A 125 -1.79 -12.13 7.15
N TRP A 126 -1.79 -11.19 8.09
CA TRP A 126 -0.57 -10.79 8.78
C TRP A 126 -0.43 -11.45 10.15
N PRO A 127 0.74 -12.02 10.47
CA PRO A 127 0.97 -12.71 11.75
C PRO A 127 1.18 -11.75 12.92
N MET A 128 1.12 -10.44 12.71
CA MET A 128 1.38 -9.43 13.75
C MET A 128 0.31 -9.41 14.83
N ARG A 129 0.74 -9.28 16.07
CA ARG A 129 -0.15 -9.11 17.24
C ARG A 129 0.49 -8.12 18.23
N PRO A 130 -0.26 -7.12 18.72
CA PRO A 130 -1.62 -6.77 18.32
C PRO A 130 -1.69 -6.31 16.86
N LEU A 131 -2.89 -6.32 16.25
CA LEU A 131 -3.12 -5.80 14.90
C LEU A 131 -3.15 -4.25 14.90
N ALA A 132 -2.06 -3.64 15.34
CA ALA A 132 -1.86 -2.19 15.35
C ALA A 132 -1.13 -1.80 14.06
N THR A 133 -1.85 -1.75 12.96
CA THR A 133 -1.30 -1.47 11.63
C THR A 133 -1.97 -0.27 10.99
N CYS A 134 -1.21 0.47 10.18
CA CYS A 134 -1.70 1.57 9.37
C CYS A 134 -1.16 1.38 7.95
N THR A 135 -2.06 1.21 6.99
CA THR A 135 -1.69 1.17 5.57
C THR A 135 -1.80 2.57 4.97
N VAL A 136 -0.72 3.04 4.39
CA VAL A 136 -0.71 4.29 3.61
C VAL A 136 -0.86 3.94 2.14
N TRP A 137 -1.91 4.46 1.50
CA TRP A 137 -2.14 4.29 0.09
C TRP A 137 -1.86 5.59 -0.67
N VAL A 138 -0.96 5.54 -1.64
CA VAL A 138 -0.53 6.69 -2.44
C VAL A 138 -0.95 6.48 -3.89
N ALA A 139 -1.80 7.36 -4.40
CA ALA A 139 -2.19 7.36 -5.80
C ALA A 139 -1.09 7.95 -6.67
N LEU A 140 -0.53 7.17 -7.59
CA LEU A 140 0.38 7.66 -8.62
C LEU A 140 -0.40 8.18 -9.83
N ASP A 141 -1.56 7.60 -10.11
CA ASP A 141 -2.48 7.99 -11.17
C ASP A 141 -3.83 8.41 -10.59
N GLU A 142 -4.67 9.00 -11.41
CA GLU A 142 -6.05 9.28 -11.03
C GLU A 142 -6.74 7.97 -10.63
N SER A 143 -7.43 7.98 -9.49
CA SER A 143 -8.10 6.80 -8.95
C SER A 143 -9.58 7.12 -8.75
N THR A 144 -10.40 6.53 -9.61
CA THR A 144 -11.85 6.75 -9.68
C THR A 144 -12.63 5.45 -9.63
N THR A 145 -13.94 5.54 -9.50
CA THR A 145 -14.82 4.37 -9.54
C THR A 145 -14.78 3.65 -10.88
N GLU A 146 -14.47 4.37 -11.95
CA GLU A 146 -14.41 3.86 -13.32
C GLU A 146 -13.12 3.05 -13.58
N ASN A 147 -12.04 3.35 -12.85
CA ASN A 147 -10.76 2.67 -13.03
C ASN A 147 -10.33 1.78 -11.86
N GLY A 148 -11.24 1.50 -10.94
CA GLY A 148 -11.01 0.54 -9.85
C GLY A 148 -10.34 1.13 -8.63
N CYS A 149 -10.80 2.27 -8.15
CA CYS A 149 -10.33 2.89 -6.90
C CYS A 149 -10.47 1.96 -5.70
N LEU A 150 -9.70 2.25 -4.66
CA LEU A 150 -9.86 1.63 -3.34
C LEU A 150 -11.25 1.96 -2.78
N ARG A 151 -11.90 0.96 -2.19
CA ARG A 151 -13.16 1.09 -1.46
C ARG A 151 -12.99 0.64 -0.03
N VAL A 152 -13.63 1.31 0.89
CA VAL A 152 -13.55 1.02 2.33
C VAL A 152 -14.96 0.89 2.91
N ILE A 153 -15.15 -0.08 3.80
CA ILE A 153 -16.37 -0.18 4.62
C ILE A 153 -16.12 0.63 5.91
N PRO A 154 -16.76 1.78 6.09
CA PRO A 154 -16.50 2.62 7.27
C PRO A 154 -16.77 1.88 8.57
N ALA A 155 -15.94 2.13 9.58
CA ALA A 155 -16.01 1.56 10.92
C ALA A 155 -15.93 0.03 11.01
N SER A 156 -15.58 -0.68 9.93
CA SER A 156 -15.45 -2.14 9.94
C SER A 156 -14.35 -2.67 10.89
N HIS A 157 -13.40 -1.84 11.25
CA HIS A 157 -12.33 -2.15 12.21
C HIS A 157 -12.77 -2.09 13.68
N ALA A 158 -13.89 -1.41 13.99
CA ALA A 158 -14.29 -1.08 15.36
C ALA A 158 -14.56 -2.30 16.23
N ALA A 159 -15.07 -3.37 15.65
CA ALA A 159 -15.32 -4.62 16.35
C ALA A 159 -14.05 -5.40 16.73
N LYS A 160 -12.89 -5.03 16.18
CA LYS A 160 -11.60 -5.72 16.37
C LYS A 160 -11.65 -7.23 16.10
N ILE A 161 -12.48 -7.64 15.17
CA ILE A 161 -12.64 -9.01 14.73
C ILE A 161 -12.19 -9.14 13.27
N THR A 162 -11.67 -10.32 12.94
CA THR A 162 -11.43 -10.69 11.55
C THR A 162 -12.67 -11.39 11.02
N HIS A 163 -13.27 -10.84 9.97
CA HIS A 163 -14.41 -11.46 9.30
C HIS A 163 -13.96 -12.66 8.48
N PRO A 164 -14.83 -13.70 8.33
CA PRO A 164 -14.53 -14.81 7.44
C PRO A 164 -14.30 -14.32 6.01
N HIS A 165 -13.22 -14.76 5.41
CA HIS A 165 -12.94 -14.51 4.00
C HIS A 165 -13.40 -15.73 3.20
N LEU A 166 -14.23 -15.50 2.21
CA LEU A 166 -14.62 -16.53 1.26
C LEU A 166 -13.57 -16.55 0.15
N LEU A 167 -12.98 -17.73 -0.07
CA LEU A 167 -12.18 -17.97 -1.25
C LEU A 167 -13.14 -18.13 -2.43
N GLU A 168 -13.07 -17.23 -3.39
CA GLU A 168 -13.73 -17.44 -4.68
C GLU A 168 -12.81 -18.33 -5.53
N ASP A 169 -13.29 -19.50 -5.93
CA ASP A 169 -12.63 -20.31 -6.95
C ASP A 169 -12.72 -19.57 -8.29
N ARG A 170 -11.60 -18.97 -8.72
CA ARG A 170 -11.45 -18.30 -10.02
C ARG A 170 -10.42 -19.03 -10.89
#